data_25102262986b42975584b0154fa8458c
#
_entry.id   25102262986b42975584b0154fa8458c
#
_cell.length_a   1.000
_cell.length_b   1.000
_cell.length_c   1.000
_cell.angle_alpha   90.00
_cell.angle_beta   90.00
_cell.angle_gamma   90.00
#
_symmetry.space_group_name_H-M   'P 1'
#
loop_
_entity.id
_entity.type
_entity.pdbx_description
1 polymer ?
#
loop_
_entity_poly.entity_id
_entity_poly.type
_entity_poly.pdbx_seq_one_letter_code
_entity_poly.pdbx_strand_id
1 'polypeptide(L)'
;FFQAEDGIRDTSVTGVQTCALPILGSPEGELALAECVVYLAVAPKSNAVYKAFNEVRALVKKDGTRPVPMHLRNAPTQLMKELDYGKGYRYAHDEEDGFAAGEVYLPQGMEGVRFYHPVERGLEIKIADKLRELRHKNQQAGQ
;
A
#
# COMPACT_ATOMS: atom_id res chain seq x y z
N PHE A 1 2.33 -30.89 -7.45
CA PHE A 1 3.58 -30.66 -8.18
C PHE A 1 3.28 -29.59 -9.22
N PHE A 2 3.44 -28.34 -8.87
CA PHE A 2 3.27 -27.26 -9.84
C PHE A 2 4.57 -27.13 -10.64
N GLN A 3 4.48 -27.29 -11.95
CA GLN A 3 5.57 -26.93 -12.84
C GLN A 3 5.70 -25.39 -12.81
N ALA A 4 6.93 -24.87 -12.89
CA ALA A 4 7.18 -23.43 -12.83
C ALA A 4 6.40 -22.63 -13.89
N GLU A 5 6.04 -23.24 -15.00
CA GLU A 5 5.22 -22.66 -16.06
C GLU A 5 3.74 -22.50 -15.67
N ASP A 6 3.20 -23.37 -14.84
CA ASP A 6 1.82 -23.25 -14.34
C ASP A 6 1.71 -22.17 -13.26
N GLY A 7 2.75 -21.95 -12.46
CA GLY A 7 2.83 -20.87 -11.48
C GLY A 7 2.87 -19.47 -12.10
N ILE A 8 3.36 -19.35 -13.33
CA ILE A 8 3.38 -18.07 -14.08
C ILE A 8 2.03 -17.75 -14.72
N ARG A 9 1.24 -18.78 -15.04
CA ARG A 9 -0.12 -18.63 -15.60
C ARG A 9 -1.18 -18.40 -14.55
N ASP A 10 -0.94 -18.84 -13.34
CA ASP A 10 -1.85 -18.59 -12.26
C ASP A 10 -1.82 -17.12 -11.90
N THR A 11 -3.00 -16.55 -11.69
CA THR A 11 -3.15 -15.13 -11.39
C THR A 11 -2.17 -14.72 -10.30
N SER A 12 -1.68 -13.50 -10.36
CA SER A 12 -0.64 -12.91 -9.51
C SER A 12 -0.74 -13.25 -8.00
N VAL A 13 -1.91 -13.57 -7.51
CA VAL A 13 -2.16 -13.93 -6.11
C VAL A 13 -1.53 -15.27 -5.75
N THR A 14 -1.67 -16.29 -6.59
CA THR A 14 -1.12 -17.63 -6.33
C THR A 14 0.40 -17.64 -6.45
N GLY A 15 0.95 -16.87 -7.40
CA GLY A 15 2.40 -16.70 -7.53
C GLY A 15 3.04 -16.04 -6.31
N VAL A 16 2.42 -15.02 -5.73
CA VAL A 16 2.91 -14.35 -4.51
C VAL A 16 2.88 -15.30 -3.31
N GLN A 17 1.82 -16.07 -3.12
CA GLN A 17 1.73 -17.05 -2.04
C GLN A 17 2.78 -18.14 -2.18
N THR A 18 3.01 -18.65 -3.39
CA THR A 18 4.00 -19.68 -3.65
C THR A 18 5.43 -19.20 -3.39
N CYS A 19 5.72 -17.92 -3.60
CA CYS A 19 7.02 -17.31 -3.28
C CYS A 19 7.16 -16.95 -1.79
N ALA A 20 6.11 -16.51 -1.13
CA ALA A 20 6.16 -16.09 0.27
C ALA A 20 6.46 -17.28 1.22
N LEU A 21 5.87 -18.44 0.98
CA LEU A 21 6.09 -19.64 1.80
C LEU A 21 7.55 -20.11 1.82
N PRO A 22 8.27 -20.24 0.69
CA PRO A 22 9.69 -20.56 0.69
C PRO A 22 10.58 -19.50 1.36
N ILE A 23 10.23 -18.23 1.28
CA ILE A 23 11.00 -17.14 1.90
C ILE A 23 10.87 -17.18 3.42
N LEU A 24 9.66 -17.39 3.95
CA LEU A 24 9.42 -17.49 5.39
C LEU A 24 9.88 -18.82 5.97
N GLY A 25 9.93 -19.89 5.15
CA GLY A 25 10.22 -21.23 5.60
C GLY A 25 9.05 -21.93 6.30
N SER A 26 9.20 -23.24 6.53
CA SER A 26 8.31 -24.05 7.34
C SER A 26 8.99 -24.29 8.69
N PRO A 27 8.29 -24.20 9.86
CA PRO A 27 6.84 -24.07 10.00
C PRO A 27 6.30 -22.61 10.03
N GLU A 28 7.15 -21.60 9.97
CA GLU A 28 6.77 -20.19 10.15
C GLU A 28 5.75 -19.72 9.11
N GLY A 29 5.93 -20.09 7.84
CA GLY A 29 4.98 -19.78 6.78
C GLY A 29 3.60 -20.40 6.98
N GLU A 30 3.56 -21.63 7.48
CA GLU A 30 2.30 -22.32 7.79
C GLU A 30 1.58 -21.66 8.98
N LEU A 31 2.33 -21.27 10.00
CA LEU A 31 1.80 -20.55 11.16
C LEU A 31 1.23 -19.19 10.76
N ALA A 32 1.92 -18.45 9.90
CA ALA A 32 1.45 -17.17 9.39
C ALA A 32 0.12 -17.32 8.62
N LEU A 33 -0.01 -18.37 7.80
CA LEU A 33 -1.28 -18.66 7.11
C LEU A 33 -2.39 -19.04 8.09
N ALA A 34 -2.09 -19.87 9.10
CA ALA A 34 -3.07 -20.23 10.13
C ALA A 34 -3.54 -19.02 10.92
N GLU A 35 -2.65 -18.09 11.25
CA GLU A 35 -2.97 -16.83 11.92
C GLU A 35 -3.89 -15.96 11.04
N CYS A 36 -3.60 -15.85 9.73
CA CYS A 36 -4.48 -15.16 8.78
C CYS A 36 -5.88 -15.78 8.75
N VAL A 37 -5.99 -17.11 8.74
CA VAL A 37 -7.28 -17.81 8.75
C VAL A 37 -8.08 -17.50 10.02
N VAL A 38 -7.44 -17.56 11.18
CA VAL A 38 -8.08 -17.26 12.47
C VAL A 38 -8.54 -15.80 12.48
N TYR A 39 -7.69 -14.86 12.04
CA TYR A 39 -8.06 -13.45 11.95
C TYR A 39 -9.27 -13.24 11.05
N LEU A 40 -9.26 -13.80 9.83
CA LEU A 40 -10.35 -13.66 8.87
C LEU A 40 -11.66 -14.31 9.37
N ALA A 41 -11.58 -15.38 10.16
CA ALA A 41 -12.76 -16.05 10.72
C ALA A 41 -13.48 -15.19 11.76
N VAL A 42 -12.77 -14.37 12.52
CA VAL A 42 -13.34 -13.54 13.60
C VAL A 42 -13.48 -12.07 13.23
N ALA A 43 -12.86 -11.63 12.13
CA ALA A 43 -12.93 -10.24 11.69
C ALA A 43 -14.34 -9.86 11.26
N PRO A 44 -14.83 -8.67 11.64
CA PRO A 44 -16.11 -8.16 11.16
C PRO A 44 -16.13 -8.06 9.64
N LYS A 45 -17.24 -8.47 9.02
CA LYS A 45 -17.38 -8.38 7.55
C LYS A 45 -17.36 -6.94 7.09
N SER A 46 -16.40 -6.62 6.21
CA SER A 46 -16.30 -5.34 5.52
C SER A 46 -15.92 -5.56 4.05
N ASN A 47 -16.52 -4.75 3.17
CA ASN A 47 -16.15 -4.70 1.76
C ASN A 47 -15.42 -3.40 1.38
N ALA A 48 -14.98 -2.63 2.35
CA ALA A 48 -14.33 -1.34 2.12
C ALA A 48 -13.05 -1.49 1.27
N VAL A 49 -12.21 -2.47 1.58
CA VAL A 49 -10.99 -2.77 0.80
C VAL A 49 -11.35 -3.25 -0.61
N TYR A 50 -12.37 -4.10 -0.76
CA TYR A 50 -12.82 -4.59 -2.08
C TYR A 50 -13.30 -3.43 -2.97
N LYS A 51 -14.08 -2.50 -2.42
CA LYS A 51 -14.53 -1.30 -3.14
C LYS A 51 -13.33 -0.42 -3.54
N ALA A 52 -12.44 -0.11 -2.59
CA ALA A 52 -11.23 0.66 -2.84
C ALA A 52 -10.39 0.06 -3.97
N PHE A 53 -10.17 -1.24 -3.95
CA PHE A 53 -9.39 -1.94 -4.97
C PHE A 53 -10.05 -1.87 -6.36
N ASN A 54 -11.36 -2.02 -6.44
CA ASN A 54 -12.08 -1.91 -7.70
C ASN A 54 -12.06 -0.48 -8.26
N GLU A 55 -12.15 0.54 -7.40
CA GLU A 55 -12.01 1.95 -7.80
C GLU A 55 -10.62 2.22 -8.37
N VAL A 56 -9.56 1.76 -7.70
CA VAL A 56 -8.19 1.89 -8.21
C VAL A 56 -8.04 1.20 -9.56
N ARG A 57 -8.55 -0.04 -9.71
CA ARG A 57 -8.48 -0.76 -10.99
C ARG A 57 -9.21 -0.04 -12.11
N ALA A 58 -10.38 0.52 -11.82
CA ALA A 58 -11.15 1.29 -12.79
C ALA A 58 -10.41 2.56 -13.22
N LEU A 59 -9.80 3.26 -12.25
CA LEU A 59 -8.99 4.45 -12.53
C LEU A 59 -7.78 4.12 -13.40
N VAL A 60 -7.00 3.10 -13.03
CA VAL A 60 -5.81 2.67 -13.80
C VAL A 60 -6.20 2.25 -15.23
N LYS A 61 -7.33 1.56 -15.39
CA LYS A 61 -7.83 1.18 -16.72
C LYS A 61 -8.22 2.39 -17.57
N LYS A 62 -8.75 3.44 -16.95
CA LYS A 62 -9.21 4.66 -17.62
C LYS A 62 -8.05 5.62 -17.92
N ASP A 63 -7.19 5.87 -16.96
CA ASP A 63 -6.16 6.91 -17.03
C ASP A 63 -4.78 6.38 -17.48
N GLY A 64 -4.59 5.05 -17.50
CA GLY A 64 -3.31 4.44 -17.81
C GLY A 64 -2.27 4.62 -16.70
N THR A 65 -0.99 4.60 -17.09
CA THR A 65 0.15 4.73 -16.16
C THR A 65 0.53 6.18 -15.99
N ARG A 66 0.60 6.65 -14.74
CA ARG A 66 1.11 7.97 -14.37
C ARG A 66 2.52 7.86 -13.80
N PRO A 67 3.39 8.84 -14.02
CA PRO A 67 4.74 8.81 -13.48
C PRO A 67 4.71 8.94 -11.95
N VAL A 68 5.58 8.17 -11.29
CA VAL A 68 5.81 8.30 -9.84
C VAL A 68 6.41 9.68 -9.56
N PRO A 69 6.00 10.39 -8.49
CA PRO A 69 6.61 11.67 -8.09
C PRO A 69 8.13 11.58 -7.98
N MET A 70 8.84 12.63 -8.37
CA MET A 70 10.32 12.62 -8.48
C MET A 70 11.01 12.30 -7.14
N HIS A 71 10.52 12.87 -6.04
CA HIS A 71 11.07 12.64 -4.70
C HIS A 71 10.91 11.20 -4.20
N LEU A 72 9.96 10.41 -4.75
CA LEU A 72 9.76 9.00 -4.40
C LEU A 72 10.57 8.04 -5.27
N ARG A 73 11.27 8.53 -6.29
CA ARG A 73 12.05 7.67 -7.20
C ARG A 73 13.41 7.36 -6.60
N ASN A 74 13.80 6.09 -6.68
CA ASN A 74 15.15 5.70 -6.30
C ASN A 74 16.19 6.31 -7.24
N ALA A 75 17.34 6.72 -6.67
CA ALA A 75 18.49 7.29 -7.39
C ALA A 75 19.74 6.42 -7.22
N PRO A 76 19.79 5.17 -7.74
CA PRO A 76 20.94 4.29 -7.57
C PRO A 76 22.19 4.74 -8.34
N THR A 77 22.04 5.57 -9.37
CA THR A 77 23.16 6.07 -10.18
C THR A 77 23.40 7.55 -9.96
N GLN A 78 24.63 8.01 -10.27
CA GLN A 78 25.01 9.43 -10.19
C GLN A 78 24.12 10.29 -11.11
N LEU A 79 23.87 9.82 -12.34
CA LEU A 79 22.99 10.49 -13.29
C LEU A 79 21.58 10.71 -12.75
N MET A 80 21.00 9.70 -12.07
CA MET A 80 19.67 9.83 -11.47
C MET A 80 19.64 10.88 -10.35
N LYS A 81 20.71 10.97 -9.55
CA LYS A 81 20.87 12.03 -8.54
C LYS A 81 20.94 13.42 -9.16
N GLU A 82 21.67 13.56 -10.26
CA GLU A 82 21.77 14.81 -11.03
C GLU A 82 20.44 15.20 -11.69
N LEU A 83 19.57 14.22 -11.97
CA LEU A 83 18.20 14.42 -12.44
C LEU A 83 17.18 14.63 -11.30
N ASP A 84 17.64 14.91 -10.09
CA ASP A 84 16.81 15.18 -8.90
C ASP A 84 15.90 14.01 -8.44
N TYR A 85 16.24 12.76 -8.80
CA TYR A 85 15.51 11.59 -8.30
C TYR A 85 15.75 11.45 -6.79
N GLY A 86 14.66 11.29 -6.03
CA GLY A 86 14.70 11.17 -4.57
C GLY A 86 15.01 12.47 -3.83
N LYS A 87 15.17 13.59 -4.54
CA LYS A 87 15.44 14.88 -3.91
C LYS A 87 14.24 15.35 -3.11
N GLY A 88 14.50 15.69 -1.84
CA GLY A 88 13.45 16.12 -0.91
C GLY A 88 12.64 14.98 -0.31
N TYR A 89 13.02 13.72 -0.52
CA TYR A 89 12.36 12.59 0.14
C TYR A 89 12.51 12.71 1.67
N ARG A 90 11.39 12.64 2.37
CA ARG A 90 11.33 12.63 3.83
C ARG A 90 11.10 11.20 4.31
N TYR A 91 12.04 10.69 5.10
CA TYR A 91 11.93 9.33 5.65
C TYR A 91 11.02 9.35 6.87
N ALA A 92 9.84 8.74 6.76
CA ALA A 92 8.81 8.81 7.79
C ALA A 92 9.27 8.29 9.17
N HIS A 93 10.26 7.38 9.22
CA HIS A 93 10.81 6.88 10.48
C HIS A 93 11.63 7.92 11.26
N ASP A 94 12.11 8.97 10.60
CA ASP A 94 12.85 10.07 11.23
C ASP A 94 11.90 11.14 11.79
N GLU A 95 10.61 11.05 11.49
CA GLU A 95 9.59 11.96 11.98
C GLU A 95 9.04 11.51 13.34
N GLU A 96 8.63 12.45 14.19
CA GLU A 96 8.23 12.20 15.59
C GLU A 96 7.16 11.10 15.74
N ASP A 97 6.18 11.06 14.85
CA ASP A 97 5.10 10.06 14.88
C ASP A 97 5.26 8.95 13.83
N GLY A 98 6.43 8.83 13.20
CA GLY A 98 6.61 7.94 12.05
C GLY A 98 5.75 8.34 10.85
N PHE A 99 5.37 9.62 10.74
CA PHE A 99 4.46 10.14 9.73
C PHE A 99 4.96 11.47 9.16
N ALA A 100 5.34 11.47 7.88
CA ALA A 100 5.78 12.67 7.16
C ALA A 100 4.56 13.52 6.74
N ALA A 101 4.10 14.40 7.63
CA ALA A 101 2.96 15.26 7.37
C ALA A 101 3.23 16.22 6.20
N GLY A 102 2.23 16.40 5.32
CA GLY A 102 2.33 17.24 4.12
C GLY A 102 3.00 16.56 2.92
N GLU A 103 3.49 15.31 3.06
CA GLU A 103 4.10 14.58 1.95
C GLU A 103 3.06 14.12 0.92
N VAL A 104 3.40 14.22 -0.36
CA VAL A 104 2.52 13.85 -1.47
C VAL A 104 3.03 12.57 -2.12
N TYR A 105 2.28 11.49 -1.97
CA TYR A 105 2.63 10.17 -2.49
C TYR A 105 1.97 9.84 -3.83
N LEU A 106 0.88 10.52 -4.17
CA LEU A 106 0.15 10.28 -5.41
C LEU A 106 0.74 11.08 -6.58
N PRO A 107 0.62 10.57 -7.81
CA PRO A 107 1.01 11.30 -9.01
C PRO A 107 0.29 12.64 -9.15
N GLN A 108 0.93 13.55 -9.88
CA GLN A 108 0.34 14.87 -10.19
C GLN A 108 -1.05 14.74 -10.83
N GLY A 109 -1.98 15.55 -10.36
CA GLY A 109 -3.40 15.54 -10.76
C GLY A 109 -4.23 14.47 -10.05
N MET A 110 -3.67 13.84 -9.00
CA MET A 110 -4.38 12.92 -8.11
C MET A 110 -4.39 13.42 -6.66
N GLU A 111 -4.08 14.69 -6.45
CA GLU A 111 -4.04 15.29 -5.13
C GLU A 111 -5.41 15.16 -4.45
N GLY A 112 -5.41 14.63 -3.23
CA GLY A 112 -6.64 14.45 -2.45
C GLY A 112 -7.54 13.27 -2.86
N VAL A 113 -7.19 12.52 -3.91
CA VAL A 113 -7.92 11.30 -4.27
C VAL A 113 -7.82 10.27 -3.13
N ARG A 114 -8.94 9.64 -2.83
CA ARG A 114 -9.05 8.65 -1.76
C ARG A 114 -9.88 7.48 -2.25
N PHE A 115 -9.37 6.28 -2.05
CA PHE A 115 -10.02 5.04 -2.46
C PHE A 115 -10.60 4.28 -1.26
N TYR A 116 -9.87 4.29 -0.13
CA TYR A 116 -10.30 3.56 1.05
C TYR A 116 -11.16 4.43 1.96
N HIS A 117 -12.38 3.98 2.18
CA HIS A 117 -13.38 4.57 3.06
C HIS A 117 -13.76 3.53 4.11
N PRO A 118 -13.18 3.58 5.32
CA PRO A 118 -13.50 2.65 6.39
C PRO A 118 -14.98 2.73 6.77
N VAL A 119 -15.56 1.58 7.11
CA VAL A 119 -16.93 1.49 7.62
C VAL A 119 -16.93 1.48 9.15
N GLU A 120 -18.06 1.84 9.75
CA GLU A 120 -18.19 1.88 11.21
C GLU A 120 -18.39 0.46 11.80
N ARG A 121 -17.39 -0.41 11.61
CA ARG A 121 -17.42 -1.80 12.10
C ARG A 121 -16.06 -2.23 12.62
N GLY A 122 -16.06 -2.83 13.80
CA GLY A 122 -14.87 -3.47 14.39
C GLY A 122 -13.64 -2.55 14.41
N LEU A 123 -12.52 -3.05 13.88
CA LEU A 123 -11.25 -2.32 13.84
C LEU A 123 -11.30 -1.08 12.92
N GLU A 124 -12.17 -1.07 11.92
CA GLU A 124 -12.26 0.04 10.96
C GLU A 124 -12.69 1.36 11.61
N ILE A 125 -13.40 1.32 12.75
CA ILE A 125 -13.70 2.52 13.55
C ILE A 125 -12.40 3.20 13.99
N LYS A 126 -11.48 2.45 14.59
CA LYS A 126 -10.17 2.97 15.03
C LYS A 126 -9.31 3.43 13.84
N ILE A 127 -9.38 2.73 12.72
CA ILE A 127 -8.71 3.12 11.48
C ILE A 127 -9.27 4.45 10.97
N ALA A 128 -10.59 4.63 10.99
CA ALA A 128 -11.23 5.88 10.58
C ALA A 128 -10.78 7.07 11.44
N ASP A 129 -10.70 6.87 12.77
CA ASP A 129 -10.23 7.88 13.71
C ASP A 129 -8.77 8.27 13.43
N LYS A 130 -7.91 7.27 13.27
CA LYS A 130 -6.49 7.51 12.95
C LYS A 130 -6.32 8.21 11.60
N LEU A 131 -7.07 7.82 10.58
CA LEU A 131 -7.04 8.48 9.28
C LEU A 131 -7.50 9.95 9.36
N ARG A 132 -8.48 10.27 10.20
CA ARG A 132 -8.91 11.67 10.43
C ARG A 132 -7.79 12.49 11.07
N GLU A 133 -7.14 11.96 12.09
CA GLU A 133 -5.99 12.60 12.74
C GLU A 133 -4.86 12.89 11.74
N LEU A 134 -4.42 11.87 10.98
CA LEU A 134 -3.34 12.00 10.00
C LEU A 134 -3.69 13.02 8.89
N ARG A 135 -4.93 13.03 8.45
CA ARG A 135 -5.41 14.01 7.45
C ARG A 135 -5.40 15.43 7.99
N HIS A 136 -5.74 15.60 9.25
CA HIS A 136 -5.66 16.90 9.91
C HIS A 136 -4.20 17.40 10.00
N LYS A 137 -3.26 16.52 10.38
CA LYS A 137 -1.83 16.83 10.37
C LYS A 137 -1.34 17.23 8.96
N ASN A 138 -1.77 16.51 7.91
CA ASN A 138 -1.44 16.88 6.53
C ASN A 138 -1.96 18.25 6.13
N GLN A 139 -3.17 18.61 6.53
CA GLN A 139 -3.75 19.93 6.24
C GLN A 139 -3.00 21.06 6.94
N GLN A 140 -2.54 20.83 8.16
CA GLN A 140 -1.76 21.81 8.92
C GLN A 140 -0.35 22.01 8.35
N ALA A 141 0.28 20.95 7.86
CA ALA A 141 1.62 21.00 7.28
C ALA A 141 1.64 21.60 5.85
N GLY A 142 0.51 21.63 5.16
CA GLY A 142 0.37 22.19 3.81
C GLY A 142 -0.03 23.69 3.78
N GLN A 143 -0.14 24.34 4.95
CA GLN A 143 -0.32 25.78 5.11
C GLN A 143 1.01 26.45 5.41
#